data_7e7434269408cbe217e6c5323018c2d4
#
_entry.id   7e7434269408cbe217e6c5323018c2d4
#
_cell.length_a   1.000
_cell.length_b   1.000
_cell.length_c   1.000
_cell.angle_alpha   90.00
_cell.angle_beta   90.00
_cell.angle_gamma   90.00
#
_symmetry.space_group_name_H-M   'P 1'
#
loop_
_entity.id
_entity.type
_entity.pdbx_description
1 polymer ?
#
loop_
_entity_poly.entity_id
_entity_poly.type
_entity_poly.pdbx_seq_one_letter_code
_entity_poly.pdbx_strand_id
1 'polypeptide(L)'
;MSDQTRGILFVVAVIAITFIWLKFFQPPAPPPQKQAPTAANTTAPQPPGAGSAQPAATTAAAAPAAQNVPVIHATAEKFIVVESGLYRVELSNHGAVVRSWKLKKYFDDQKTPQPLDLVNPDASQELGWPLSLTFTDPQLISEANSALYEVTPDSANLTAPAELTFHWSDGHFDVTKKLKFTQDYQMSLEVSASLDGRPLAPAVEWLGGFGDKAVYKASQLVTVFYKQNDSLNLLLYKKLGNPSNQIQPAEQAGPLQFTGIMDQFFTAAFIPDGTDLSLWHWTQWHHYTDSDHKPAADPAAEIAVGAVSGGPVKARVYVGPKDLALLGKIQPSLEGLINFGWFSAISKALLFTLQWLHRYIPNWGWAIVILTLIINTAVFPLKMKSYRSMQEMQKIMPEMKQIQDKYKKYSMTDPRKKGMQEEIMALQQKHGISPFAQLGGCMPMLLQMPIWWALWRVLTGAIELRHAPFVFWIHDLSVRDPFYILPVAMAITMYLSMTMTPQSAAIDPAQQKMMRLMPLTFAAIFFTYASGLNLYMFTSNLVGVAQQYYLNRTRPMPSNSPFKNKNKQ
;
A
#
# COMPACT_ATOMS: atom_id res chain seq x y z
N MET A 1 -22.44 -25.19 29.88
CA MET A 1 -22.35 -24.63 28.49
C MET A 1 -22.33 -25.81 27.54
N SER A 2 -23.25 -25.85 26.59
CA SER A 2 -23.31 -26.90 25.58
C SER A 2 -22.05 -26.88 24.68
N ASP A 3 -21.68 -28.02 24.10
CA ASP A 3 -20.51 -28.14 23.23
C ASP A 3 -20.63 -27.24 21.98
N GLN A 4 -21.85 -26.93 21.53
CA GLN A 4 -22.13 -25.94 20.50
C GLN A 4 -21.73 -24.50 20.93
N THR A 5 -22.02 -24.12 22.19
CA THR A 5 -21.66 -22.81 22.72
C THR A 5 -20.14 -22.65 22.86
N ARG A 6 -19.42 -23.72 23.18
CA ARG A 6 -17.94 -23.75 23.23
C ARG A 6 -17.33 -23.65 21.82
N GLY A 7 -17.94 -24.30 20.83
CA GLY A 7 -17.53 -24.19 19.42
C GLY A 7 -17.69 -22.76 18.86
N ILE A 8 -18.82 -22.14 19.16
CA ILE A 8 -19.09 -20.72 18.75
C ILE A 8 -18.13 -19.78 19.47
N LEU A 9 -17.90 -19.95 20.78
CA LEU A 9 -16.95 -19.15 21.56
C LEU A 9 -15.50 -19.29 21.04
N PHE A 10 -15.12 -20.47 20.57
CA PHE A 10 -13.79 -20.68 19.98
C PHE A 10 -13.68 -20.03 18.60
N VAL A 11 -14.70 -20.09 17.76
CA VAL A 11 -14.72 -19.36 16.47
C VAL A 11 -14.65 -17.87 16.71
N VAL A 12 -15.41 -17.36 17.66
CA VAL A 12 -15.38 -15.94 18.08
C VAL A 12 -14.00 -15.59 18.66
N ALA A 13 -13.39 -16.46 19.45
CA ALA A 13 -12.04 -16.26 20.00
C ALA A 13 -10.96 -16.25 18.90
N VAL A 14 -11.05 -17.15 17.90
CA VAL A 14 -10.12 -17.17 16.75
C VAL A 14 -10.30 -15.91 15.90
N ILE A 15 -11.54 -15.50 15.65
CA ILE A 15 -11.84 -14.24 14.96
C ILE A 15 -11.32 -13.05 15.80
N ALA A 16 -11.54 -13.04 17.11
CA ALA A 16 -11.05 -12.00 18.01
C ALA A 16 -9.51 -11.97 18.07
N ILE A 17 -8.86 -13.13 18.14
CA ILE A 17 -7.39 -13.24 18.11
C ILE A 17 -6.86 -12.77 16.75
N THR A 18 -7.52 -13.09 15.65
CA THR A 18 -7.16 -12.60 14.32
C THR A 18 -7.36 -11.08 14.22
N PHE A 19 -8.46 -10.56 14.78
CA PHE A 19 -8.71 -9.11 14.86
C PHE A 19 -7.74 -8.39 15.81
N ILE A 20 -7.43 -8.97 16.97
CA ILE A 20 -6.44 -8.47 17.91
C ILE A 20 -5.06 -8.49 17.25
N TRP A 21 -4.73 -9.58 16.55
CA TRP A 21 -3.47 -9.70 15.81
C TRP A 21 -3.37 -8.67 14.69
N LEU A 22 -4.42 -8.48 13.88
CA LEU A 22 -4.51 -7.43 12.86
C LEU A 22 -4.40 -6.03 13.48
N LYS A 23 -4.92 -5.82 14.68
CA LYS A 23 -4.87 -4.52 15.38
C LYS A 23 -3.51 -4.25 16.05
N PHE A 24 -2.87 -5.28 16.61
CA PHE A 24 -1.54 -5.19 17.22
C PHE A 24 -0.41 -5.09 16.20
N PHE A 25 -0.61 -5.61 14.99
CA PHE A 25 0.35 -5.53 13.89
C PHE A 25 0.06 -4.38 12.92
N GLN A 26 -0.91 -3.51 13.21
CA GLN A 26 -0.94 -2.18 12.60
C GLN A 26 0.23 -1.36 13.19
N PRO A 27 0.97 -0.60 12.36
CA PRO A 27 1.96 0.33 12.90
C PRO A 27 1.28 1.25 13.93
N PRO A 28 1.95 1.60 15.05
CA PRO A 28 1.36 2.46 16.06
C PRO A 28 0.87 3.75 15.42
N ALA A 29 -0.38 4.08 15.66
CA ALA A 29 -0.90 5.40 15.33
C ALA A 29 -0.02 6.44 16.03
N PRO A 30 0.33 7.55 15.39
CA PRO A 30 1.08 8.62 16.05
C PRO A 30 0.34 9.04 17.34
N PRO A 31 1.07 9.36 18.42
CA PRO A 31 0.46 9.71 19.69
C PRO A 31 -0.49 10.90 19.48
N PRO A 32 -1.65 10.93 20.16
CA PRO A 32 -2.57 12.05 20.08
C PRO A 32 -1.84 13.32 20.51
N GLN A 33 -1.77 14.30 19.63
CA GLN A 33 -1.27 15.63 19.99
C GLN A 33 -2.13 16.16 21.13
N LYS A 34 -1.48 16.49 22.23
CA LYS A 34 -2.11 17.23 23.33
C LYS A 34 -2.67 18.51 22.75
N GLN A 35 -3.98 18.64 22.75
CA GLN A 35 -4.66 19.90 22.51
C GLN A 35 -4.08 20.93 23.49
N ALA A 36 -3.60 22.04 22.95
CA ALA A 36 -3.19 23.18 23.76
C ALA A 36 -4.40 23.65 24.58
N PRO A 37 -4.22 24.02 25.84
CA PRO A 37 -5.32 24.46 26.65
C PRO A 37 -5.93 25.75 26.06
N THR A 38 -7.23 25.74 25.87
CA THR A 38 -8.04 26.90 25.53
C THR A 38 -7.75 27.99 26.56
N ALA A 39 -7.23 29.13 26.10
CA ALA A 39 -6.97 30.27 26.95
C ALA A 39 -8.30 30.77 27.57
N ALA A 40 -8.43 30.60 28.86
CA ALA A 40 -9.49 31.23 29.64
C ALA A 40 -9.26 32.75 29.65
N ASN A 41 -10.29 33.49 29.29
CA ASN A 41 -10.36 34.94 29.48
C ASN A 41 -10.06 35.31 30.92
N THR A 42 -8.89 35.90 31.16
CA THR A 42 -8.62 36.58 32.43
C THR A 42 -8.45 38.06 32.13
N THR A 43 -9.37 38.83 32.67
CA THR A 43 -9.44 40.28 32.65
C THR A 43 -8.13 40.87 33.15
N ALA A 44 -7.48 41.71 32.36
CA ALA A 44 -6.29 42.45 32.77
C ALA A 44 -6.65 43.67 33.63
N PRO A 45 -5.87 43.98 34.67
CA PRO A 45 -5.92 45.27 35.33
C PRO A 45 -5.06 46.31 34.58
N GLN A 46 -5.58 47.49 34.43
CA GLN A 46 -4.99 48.65 33.79
C GLN A 46 -3.91 49.28 34.71
N PRO A 47 -2.73 49.65 34.21
CA PRO A 47 -1.77 50.47 34.94
C PRO A 47 -1.94 51.96 34.61
N PRO A 48 -1.59 52.86 35.51
CA PRO A 48 -1.77 54.29 35.36
C PRO A 48 -0.55 55.00 34.75
N GLY A 49 -0.85 56.00 33.94
CA GLY A 49 -0.19 57.30 33.91
C GLY A 49 1.12 57.51 33.18
N ALA A 50 0.96 58.23 32.06
CA ALA A 50 1.70 59.40 31.62
C ALA A 50 3.22 59.37 31.37
N GLY A 51 3.58 59.60 30.11
CA GLY A 51 4.89 60.03 29.67
C GLY A 51 4.86 60.34 28.18
N SER A 52 4.58 61.58 27.81
CA SER A 52 4.64 62.09 26.43
C SER A 52 6.07 62.06 25.88
N ALA A 53 6.29 61.27 24.83
CA ALA A 53 7.43 61.41 23.95
C ALA A 53 6.92 61.49 22.50
N GLN A 54 7.28 62.54 21.83
CA GLN A 54 6.95 62.92 20.46
C GLN A 54 7.49 61.88 19.47
N PRO A 55 6.70 61.42 18.49
CA PRO A 55 7.21 60.44 17.51
C PRO A 55 8.15 61.15 16.51
N ALA A 56 9.36 60.66 16.42
CA ALA A 56 10.22 60.92 15.26
C ALA A 56 9.56 60.38 14.00
N ALA A 57 9.46 61.20 12.98
CA ALA A 57 8.96 60.86 11.66
C ALA A 57 9.80 59.73 11.06
N THR A 58 9.29 58.51 11.10
CA THR A 58 9.81 57.42 10.29
C THR A 58 9.33 57.67 8.88
N THR A 59 10.26 57.96 7.99
CA THR A 59 10.05 58.03 6.55
C THR A 59 9.39 56.74 6.12
N ALA A 60 8.14 56.79 5.70
CA ALA A 60 7.44 55.69 5.07
C ALA A 60 8.25 55.34 3.80
N ALA A 61 8.83 54.17 3.78
CA ALA A 61 9.37 53.58 2.55
C ALA A 61 8.21 53.56 1.54
N ALA A 62 8.40 54.24 0.42
CA ALA A 62 7.45 54.29 -0.69
C ALA A 62 7.11 52.85 -1.08
N ALA A 63 5.81 52.53 -1.10
CA ALA A 63 5.33 51.27 -1.66
C ALA A 63 5.91 51.15 -3.08
N PRO A 64 6.40 49.97 -3.50
CA PRO A 64 6.86 49.79 -4.87
C PRO A 64 5.72 50.19 -5.81
N ALA A 65 6.04 51.07 -6.77
CA ALA A 65 5.10 51.48 -7.80
C ALA A 65 4.57 50.20 -8.50
N ALA A 66 3.27 50.13 -8.72
CA ALA A 66 2.65 49.06 -9.47
C ALA A 66 3.38 48.96 -10.81
N GLN A 67 4.11 47.86 -11.02
CA GLN A 67 4.74 47.60 -12.30
C GLN A 67 3.60 47.20 -13.25
N ASN A 68 3.36 47.96 -14.31
CA ASN A 68 2.47 47.59 -15.39
C ASN A 68 3.03 46.32 -16.05
N VAL A 69 2.50 45.15 -15.64
CA VAL A 69 2.82 43.87 -16.29
C VAL A 69 2.11 43.89 -17.66
N PRO A 70 2.76 43.49 -18.76
CA PRO A 70 2.09 43.43 -20.05
C PRO A 70 0.97 42.38 -20.02
N VAL A 71 -0.13 42.66 -20.72
CA VAL A 71 -1.21 41.65 -20.90
C VAL A 71 -0.71 40.57 -21.85
N ILE A 72 -0.72 39.33 -21.41
CA ILE A 72 -0.21 38.15 -22.12
C ILE A 72 -1.27 37.05 -22.06
N HIS A 73 -1.80 36.63 -23.21
CA HIS A 73 -2.74 35.52 -23.29
C HIS A 73 -2.77 34.93 -24.70
N ALA A 74 -3.08 33.66 -24.81
CA ALA A 74 -3.36 33.01 -26.08
C ALA A 74 -4.81 33.29 -26.52
N THR A 75 -5.04 33.26 -27.84
CA THR A 75 -6.37 33.52 -28.42
C THR A 75 -7.24 32.25 -28.57
N ALA A 76 -6.63 31.08 -28.46
CA ALA A 76 -7.33 29.79 -28.61
C ALA A 76 -6.68 28.71 -27.75
N GLU A 77 -7.48 27.70 -27.40
CA GLU A 77 -6.97 26.49 -26.75
C GLU A 77 -6.08 25.70 -27.71
N LYS A 78 -4.92 25.27 -27.19
CA LYS A 78 -3.96 24.42 -27.88
C LYS A 78 -3.61 23.23 -27.00
N PHE A 79 -3.45 22.07 -27.65
CA PHE A 79 -2.92 20.87 -27.00
C PHE A 79 -1.45 20.69 -27.39
N ILE A 80 -0.61 20.47 -26.39
CA ILE A 80 0.82 20.25 -26.54
C ILE A 80 1.14 18.85 -26.08
N VAL A 81 1.78 18.08 -26.94
CA VAL A 81 2.20 16.71 -26.64
C VAL A 81 3.70 16.69 -26.39
N VAL A 82 4.11 16.19 -25.23
CA VAL A 82 5.51 15.87 -24.91
C VAL A 82 5.67 14.37 -24.86
N GLU A 83 6.60 13.85 -25.67
CA GLU A 83 6.76 12.43 -25.86
C GLU A 83 8.20 11.98 -25.57
N SER A 84 8.34 10.86 -24.86
CA SER A 84 9.61 10.13 -24.67
C SER A 84 9.48 8.67 -25.08
N GLY A 85 10.54 7.88 -24.95
CA GLY A 85 10.47 6.42 -25.07
C GLY A 85 9.62 5.73 -24.00
N LEU A 86 9.28 6.43 -22.91
CA LEU A 86 8.62 5.86 -21.73
C LEU A 86 7.20 6.37 -21.52
N TYR A 87 6.91 7.60 -21.92
CA TYR A 87 5.62 8.26 -21.68
C TYR A 87 5.21 9.17 -22.86
N ARG A 88 3.92 9.50 -22.88
CA ARG A 88 3.33 10.57 -23.69
C ARG A 88 2.42 11.40 -22.78
N VAL A 89 2.72 12.68 -22.66
CA VAL A 89 1.95 13.65 -21.87
C VAL A 89 1.27 14.61 -22.81
N GLU A 90 -0.03 14.83 -22.60
CA GLU A 90 -0.80 15.84 -23.31
C GLU A 90 -1.19 16.95 -22.33
N LEU A 91 -0.82 18.18 -22.67
CA LEU A 91 -1.11 19.37 -21.90
C LEU A 91 -2.08 20.26 -22.68
N SER A 92 -2.94 20.98 -21.99
CA SER A 92 -3.72 22.08 -22.55
C SER A 92 -3.17 23.41 -22.04
N ASN A 93 -3.12 24.40 -22.90
CA ASN A 93 -2.82 25.79 -22.49
C ASN A 93 -4.01 26.46 -21.77
N HIS A 94 -5.22 25.87 -21.80
CA HIS A 94 -6.34 26.29 -20.98
C HIS A 94 -6.11 25.82 -19.54
N GLY A 95 -5.82 26.75 -18.64
CA GLY A 95 -5.39 26.49 -17.27
C GLY A 95 -3.95 25.97 -17.15
N ALA A 96 -3.23 25.73 -18.25
CA ALA A 96 -1.90 25.12 -18.29
C ALA A 96 -1.84 23.82 -17.48
N VAL A 97 -2.72 22.85 -17.81
CA VAL A 97 -2.97 21.60 -17.06
C VAL A 97 -2.61 20.37 -17.88
N VAL A 98 -2.44 19.24 -17.21
CA VAL A 98 -2.25 17.93 -17.85
C VAL A 98 -3.61 17.31 -18.15
N ARG A 99 -3.85 16.95 -19.41
CA ARG A 99 -5.07 16.26 -19.87
C ARG A 99 -4.91 14.75 -19.91
N SER A 100 -3.68 14.26 -20.15
CA SER A 100 -3.39 12.83 -20.25
C SER A 100 -1.93 12.59 -19.90
N TRP A 101 -1.64 11.52 -19.17
CA TRP A 101 -0.29 11.06 -18.86
C TRP A 101 -0.19 9.56 -19.13
N LYS A 102 0.15 9.20 -20.36
CA LYS A 102 0.19 7.79 -20.80
C LYS A 102 1.57 7.18 -20.64
N LEU A 103 1.62 6.00 -20.04
CA LEU A 103 2.83 5.20 -19.89
C LEU A 103 2.94 4.18 -21.03
N LYS A 104 3.96 4.29 -21.89
CA LYS A 104 4.09 3.46 -23.11
C LYS A 104 4.42 1.99 -22.84
N LYS A 105 5.00 1.67 -21.68
CA LYS A 105 5.37 0.29 -21.30
C LYS A 105 4.30 -0.41 -20.47
N TYR A 106 3.22 0.30 -20.11
CA TYR A 106 2.13 -0.24 -19.29
C TYR A 106 0.82 -0.02 -20.02
N PHE A 107 -0.05 -1.01 -19.97
CA PHE A 107 -1.30 -1.01 -20.72
C PHE A 107 -2.49 -1.09 -19.77
N ASP A 108 -3.67 -0.71 -20.25
CA ASP A 108 -4.94 -0.89 -19.55
C ASP A 108 -5.48 -2.31 -19.76
N ASP A 109 -6.61 -2.65 -19.10
CA ASP A 109 -7.27 -3.96 -19.17
C ASP A 109 -8.34 -4.05 -20.27
N GLN A 110 -8.33 -3.12 -21.24
CA GLN A 110 -9.29 -3.16 -22.33
C GLN A 110 -9.03 -4.34 -23.27
N LYS A 111 -10.07 -4.76 -24.03
CA LYS A 111 -9.97 -5.83 -25.04
C LYS A 111 -8.85 -5.56 -26.06
N THR A 112 -8.67 -4.28 -26.41
CA THR A 112 -7.53 -3.80 -27.21
C THR A 112 -6.68 -2.93 -26.30
N PRO A 113 -5.60 -3.49 -25.72
CA PRO A 113 -4.80 -2.80 -24.74
C PRO A 113 -4.26 -1.46 -25.26
N GLN A 114 -4.53 -0.37 -24.56
CA GLN A 114 -4.00 0.95 -24.84
C GLN A 114 -2.96 1.33 -23.79
N PRO A 115 -1.99 2.20 -24.11
CA PRO A 115 -1.08 2.73 -23.10
C PRO A 115 -1.86 3.30 -21.91
N LEU A 116 -1.49 2.85 -20.70
CA LEU A 116 -2.17 3.22 -19.46
C LEU A 116 -2.08 4.72 -19.21
N ASP A 117 -3.23 5.37 -19.06
CA ASP A 117 -3.33 6.77 -18.65
C ASP A 117 -3.47 6.87 -17.14
N LEU A 118 -2.56 7.63 -16.50
CA LEU A 118 -2.58 7.88 -15.06
C LEU A 118 -3.54 9.00 -14.65
N VAL A 119 -4.00 9.79 -15.61
CA VAL A 119 -5.05 10.81 -15.44
C VAL A 119 -6.39 10.17 -15.75
N ASN A 120 -7.38 10.43 -14.90
CA ASN A 120 -8.74 10.01 -15.14
C ASN A 120 -9.51 11.15 -15.82
N PRO A 121 -9.77 11.12 -17.15
CA PRO A 121 -10.39 12.22 -17.84
C PRO A 121 -11.83 12.48 -17.35
N ASP A 122 -12.61 11.43 -17.05
CA ASP A 122 -13.99 11.56 -16.61
C ASP A 122 -14.07 12.27 -15.25
N ALA A 123 -13.27 11.82 -14.28
CA ALA A 123 -13.21 12.46 -12.96
C ALA A 123 -12.59 13.86 -13.04
N SER A 124 -11.59 14.07 -13.91
CA SER A 124 -10.95 15.38 -14.05
C SER A 124 -11.85 16.43 -14.71
N GLN A 125 -12.80 16.02 -15.54
CA GLN A 125 -13.83 16.94 -16.08
C GLN A 125 -14.76 17.48 -14.98
N GLU A 126 -15.07 16.67 -13.98
CA GLU A 126 -15.93 17.05 -12.85
C GLU A 126 -15.14 17.80 -11.76
N LEU A 127 -13.95 17.29 -11.41
CA LEU A 127 -13.23 17.68 -10.21
C LEU A 127 -12.01 18.60 -10.47
N GLY A 128 -11.56 18.71 -11.71
CA GLY A 128 -10.38 19.48 -12.10
C GLY A 128 -9.20 18.59 -12.55
N TRP A 129 -8.22 19.21 -13.20
CA TRP A 129 -7.10 18.53 -13.88
C TRP A 129 -5.80 18.62 -13.08
N PRO A 130 -4.88 17.65 -13.21
CA PRO A 130 -3.54 17.77 -12.65
C PRO A 130 -2.78 19.01 -13.14
N LEU A 131 -2.01 19.62 -12.25
CA LEU A 131 -1.33 20.90 -12.36
C LEU A 131 -2.26 22.13 -12.37
N SER A 132 -3.53 22.02 -11.98
CA SER A 132 -4.35 23.16 -11.60
C SER A 132 -3.69 23.94 -10.46
N LEU A 133 -4.05 25.21 -10.33
CA LEU A 133 -3.52 26.07 -9.28
C LEU A 133 -4.60 26.40 -8.27
N THR A 134 -4.19 26.51 -7.01
CA THR A 134 -5.02 27.07 -5.96
C THR A 134 -4.31 28.20 -5.24
N PHE A 135 -5.12 29.14 -4.74
CA PHE A 135 -4.72 30.33 -4.01
C PHE A 135 -5.64 30.53 -2.81
N THR A 136 -5.30 31.47 -1.94
CA THR A 136 -6.19 31.84 -0.83
C THR A 136 -7.47 32.53 -1.32
N ASP A 137 -7.38 33.27 -2.45
CA ASP A 137 -8.51 33.95 -3.06
C ASP A 137 -9.19 33.07 -4.12
N PRO A 138 -10.48 32.72 -3.96
CA PRO A 138 -11.23 31.91 -4.93
C PRO A 138 -11.33 32.53 -6.32
N GLN A 139 -11.30 33.87 -6.44
CA GLN A 139 -11.35 34.55 -7.74
C GLN A 139 -10.08 34.25 -8.54
N LEU A 140 -8.91 34.34 -7.91
CA LEU A 140 -7.62 34.04 -8.54
C LEU A 140 -7.53 32.55 -8.96
N ILE A 141 -8.16 31.62 -8.20
CA ILE A 141 -8.25 30.21 -8.59
C ILE A 141 -9.01 30.07 -9.91
N SER A 142 -10.17 30.73 -10.02
CA SER A 142 -10.99 30.69 -11.22
C SER A 142 -10.25 31.30 -12.42
N GLU A 143 -9.66 32.46 -12.24
CA GLU A 143 -8.93 33.16 -13.29
C GLU A 143 -7.73 32.35 -13.79
N ALA A 144 -6.86 31.84 -12.89
CA ALA A 144 -5.69 31.06 -13.28
C ALA A 144 -6.03 29.76 -14.01
N ASN A 145 -7.10 29.06 -13.60
CA ASN A 145 -7.46 27.75 -14.16
C ASN A 145 -8.35 27.85 -15.41
N SER A 146 -8.99 28.99 -15.68
CA SER A 146 -9.73 29.26 -16.91
C SER A 146 -8.97 30.07 -17.96
N ALA A 147 -7.80 30.59 -17.62
CA ALA A 147 -6.97 31.40 -18.51
C ALA A 147 -6.40 30.58 -19.68
N LEU A 148 -6.24 31.26 -20.82
CA LEU A 148 -5.53 30.73 -22.00
C LEU A 148 -4.07 31.22 -21.96
N TYR A 149 -3.17 30.36 -21.55
CA TYR A 149 -1.75 30.65 -21.42
C TYR A 149 -1.06 30.71 -22.80
N GLU A 150 -0.17 31.66 -22.97
CA GLU A 150 0.81 31.63 -24.05
C GLU A 150 1.87 30.56 -23.76
N VAL A 151 2.26 29.78 -24.78
CA VAL A 151 3.16 28.63 -24.63
C VAL A 151 4.45 28.87 -25.43
N THR A 152 5.57 28.70 -24.78
CA THR A 152 6.90 28.77 -25.42
C THR A 152 7.68 27.47 -25.15
N PRO A 153 8.20 26.80 -26.19
CA PRO A 153 8.04 27.07 -27.62
C PRO A 153 6.61 26.79 -28.13
N ASP A 154 6.17 27.53 -29.13
CA ASP A 154 4.85 27.31 -29.77
C ASP A 154 4.92 26.12 -30.74
N SER A 155 4.94 24.91 -30.17
CA SER A 155 5.01 23.64 -30.89
C SER A 155 4.01 22.67 -30.33
N ALA A 156 3.19 22.06 -31.20
CA ALA A 156 2.19 21.08 -30.78
C ALA A 156 2.79 19.73 -30.35
N ASN A 157 4.00 19.39 -30.82
CA ASN A 157 4.65 18.12 -30.51
C ASN A 157 6.12 18.36 -30.15
N LEU A 158 6.52 17.85 -29.01
CA LEU A 158 7.87 17.94 -28.49
C LEU A 158 8.40 16.57 -28.11
N THR A 159 9.68 16.34 -28.31
CA THR A 159 10.36 15.12 -27.85
C THR A 159 11.21 15.45 -26.64
N ALA A 160 11.06 14.68 -25.56
CA ALA A 160 11.88 14.84 -24.37
C ALA A 160 13.37 14.51 -24.64
N PRO A 161 14.34 15.26 -24.05
CA PRO A 161 14.14 16.33 -23.09
C PRO A 161 13.56 17.59 -23.71
N ALA A 162 12.55 18.18 -23.07
CA ALA A 162 11.86 19.37 -23.57
C ALA A 162 11.52 20.31 -22.40
N GLU A 163 11.53 21.61 -22.70
CA GLU A 163 11.14 22.63 -21.74
C GLU A 163 9.97 23.42 -22.30
N LEU A 164 8.94 23.65 -21.47
CA LEU A 164 7.75 24.40 -21.79
C LEU A 164 7.55 25.49 -20.75
N THR A 165 7.24 26.69 -21.21
CA THR A 165 6.81 27.79 -20.36
C THR A 165 5.40 28.20 -20.76
N PHE A 166 4.49 28.15 -19.80
CA PHE A 166 3.15 28.69 -19.89
C PHE A 166 3.12 30.02 -19.15
N HIS A 167 2.76 31.10 -19.84
CA HIS A 167 2.70 32.43 -19.27
C HIS A 167 1.34 33.07 -19.58
N TRP A 168 0.76 33.67 -18.57
CA TRP A 168 -0.49 34.43 -18.69
C TRP A 168 -0.47 35.61 -17.75
N SER A 169 -0.99 36.75 -18.24
CA SER A 169 -1.18 37.96 -17.45
C SER A 169 -2.33 38.81 -18.02
N ASP A 170 -3.15 39.35 -17.12
CA ASP A 170 -4.16 40.35 -17.46
C ASP A 170 -3.69 41.80 -17.25
N GLY A 171 -2.42 41.97 -16.86
CA GLY A 171 -1.83 43.26 -16.48
C GLY A 171 -1.77 43.51 -14.98
N HIS A 172 -2.56 42.80 -14.18
CA HIS A 172 -2.58 42.83 -12.71
C HIS A 172 -2.14 41.51 -12.09
N PHE A 173 -2.71 40.44 -12.56
CA PHE A 173 -2.41 39.06 -12.13
C PHE A 173 -1.54 38.40 -13.19
N ASP A 174 -0.38 37.93 -12.77
CA ASP A 174 0.61 37.27 -13.62
C ASP A 174 0.91 35.87 -13.09
N VAL A 175 0.89 34.87 -13.99
CA VAL A 175 1.16 33.48 -13.65
C VAL A 175 2.09 32.86 -14.68
N THR A 176 3.17 32.27 -14.20
CA THR A 176 4.11 31.51 -15.03
C THR A 176 4.29 30.10 -14.50
N LYS A 177 4.12 29.10 -15.37
CA LYS A 177 4.45 27.69 -15.11
C LYS A 177 5.56 27.24 -16.06
N LYS A 178 6.68 26.76 -15.52
CA LYS A 178 7.78 26.18 -16.29
C LYS A 178 7.86 24.69 -16.03
N LEU A 179 7.81 23.91 -17.08
CA LEU A 179 7.85 22.45 -17.05
C LEU A 179 9.05 21.99 -17.88
N LYS A 180 9.96 21.23 -17.26
CA LYS A 180 11.11 20.64 -17.96
C LYS A 180 11.05 19.14 -17.87
N PHE A 181 10.70 18.49 -18.96
CA PHE A 181 10.57 17.05 -19.09
C PHE A 181 11.92 16.40 -19.35
N THR A 182 12.19 15.25 -18.74
CA THR A 182 13.38 14.44 -18.99
C THR A 182 13.03 13.21 -19.84
N GLN A 183 14.02 12.43 -20.25
CA GLN A 183 13.76 11.15 -20.93
C GLN A 183 13.20 10.07 -19.98
N ASP A 184 13.45 10.22 -18.68
CA ASP A 184 12.93 9.37 -17.62
C ASP A 184 11.52 9.81 -17.19
N TYR A 185 10.94 9.13 -16.18
CA TYR A 185 9.65 9.48 -15.61
C TYR A 185 9.68 10.75 -14.71
N GLN A 186 10.61 11.67 -14.93
CA GLN A 186 10.78 12.86 -14.12
C GLN A 186 10.55 14.14 -14.93
N MET A 187 10.04 15.17 -14.26
CA MET A 187 10.03 16.54 -14.76
C MET A 187 10.37 17.52 -13.63
N SER A 188 10.95 18.67 -13.97
CA SER A 188 11.03 19.81 -13.06
C SER A 188 9.82 20.70 -13.27
N LEU A 189 9.27 21.21 -12.18
CA LEU A 189 8.11 22.10 -12.13
C LEU A 189 8.51 23.37 -11.36
N GLU A 190 8.33 24.54 -11.98
CA GLU A 190 8.44 25.83 -11.32
C GLU A 190 7.16 26.63 -11.61
N VAL A 191 6.48 27.08 -10.54
CA VAL A 191 5.28 27.91 -10.64
C VAL A 191 5.47 29.18 -9.83
N SER A 192 5.29 30.31 -10.47
CA SER A 192 5.30 31.63 -9.84
C SER A 192 4.02 32.39 -10.20
N ALA A 193 3.53 33.18 -9.24
CA ALA A 193 2.39 34.06 -9.44
C ALA A 193 2.63 35.40 -8.74
N SER A 194 2.06 36.48 -9.27
CA SER A 194 2.09 37.80 -8.65
C SER A 194 0.81 38.58 -8.94
N LEU A 195 0.38 39.41 -7.99
CA LEU A 195 -0.74 40.33 -8.13
C LEU A 195 -0.24 41.73 -7.89
N ASP A 196 -0.42 42.63 -8.90
CA ASP A 196 0.11 44.01 -8.88
C ASP A 196 1.62 44.06 -8.57
N GLY A 197 2.39 43.09 -9.11
CA GLY A 197 3.81 42.94 -8.88
C GLY A 197 4.21 42.39 -7.50
N ARG A 198 3.27 42.03 -6.66
CA ARG A 198 3.51 41.39 -5.35
C ARG A 198 3.46 39.87 -5.49
N PRO A 199 4.49 39.14 -5.05
CA PRO A 199 4.48 37.67 -5.12
C PRO A 199 3.29 37.08 -4.39
N LEU A 200 2.63 36.10 -5.00
CA LEU A 200 1.62 35.25 -4.40
C LEU A 200 2.19 33.88 -4.08
N ALA A 201 1.47 33.14 -3.23
CA ALA A 201 1.77 31.77 -2.86
C ALA A 201 0.85 30.79 -3.62
N PRO A 202 1.22 30.34 -4.82
CA PRO A 202 0.46 29.30 -5.50
C PRO A 202 0.63 27.94 -4.80
N ALA A 203 -0.38 27.08 -4.85
CA ALA A 203 -0.18 25.66 -4.69
C ALA A 203 -0.62 24.93 -5.95
N VAL A 204 0.12 23.87 -6.29
CA VAL A 204 -0.11 23.04 -7.48
C VAL A 204 -0.91 21.82 -7.07
N GLU A 205 -2.02 21.59 -7.76
CA GLU A 205 -2.95 20.53 -7.43
C GLU A 205 -2.77 19.31 -8.33
N TRP A 206 -3.07 18.13 -7.75
CA TRP A 206 -3.36 16.93 -8.51
C TRP A 206 -4.80 16.52 -8.19
N LEU A 207 -5.70 16.83 -9.13
CA LEU A 207 -7.13 16.65 -9.01
C LEU A 207 -7.63 15.48 -9.88
N GLY A 208 -8.89 15.06 -9.68
CA GLY A 208 -9.51 14.01 -10.48
C GLY A 208 -9.03 12.59 -10.14
N GLY A 209 -8.37 12.39 -9.01
CA GLY A 209 -7.81 11.12 -8.59
C GLY A 209 -6.53 10.74 -9.34
N PHE A 210 -6.10 9.47 -9.22
CA PHE A 210 -4.81 9.02 -9.76
C PHE A 210 -4.82 7.51 -10.05
N GLY A 211 -4.17 7.10 -11.14
CA GLY A 211 -3.64 5.76 -11.33
C GLY A 211 -4.50 4.80 -12.16
N ASP A 212 -4.23 3.51 -11.98
CA ASP A 212 -4.81 2.42 -12.75
C ASP A 212 -6.22 2.05 -12.24
N LYS A 213 -7.24 2.26 -13.06
CA LYS A 213 -8.64 1.94 -12.73
C LYS A 213 -8.98 0.44 -12.83
N ALA A 214 -8.15 -0.34 -13.48
CA ALA A 214 -8.40 -1.76 -13.73
C ALA A 214 -8.28 -2.62 -12.47
N VAL A 215 -7.54 -2.16 -11.46
CA VAL A 215 -7.40 -2.84 -10.17
C VAL A 215 -8.73 -2.81 -9.42
N TYR A 216 -9.16 -3.95 -8.90
CA TYR A 216 -10.39 -4.05 -8.11
C TYR A 216 -10.41 -3.03 -6.96
N LYS A 217 -11.41 -2.16 -6.96
CA LYS A 217 -11.52 -1.00 -6.04
C LYS A 217 -10.30 -0.07 -6.10
N ALA A 218 -9.79 0.19 -7.30
CA ALA A 218 -8.60 1.01 -7.54
C ALA A 218 -8.66 2.36 -6.80
N SER A 219 -9.75 3.09 -6.92
CA SER A 219 -9.97 4.37 -6.25
C SER A 219 -9.83 4.30 -4.72
N GLN A 220 -10.21 3.15 -4.11
CA GLN A 220 -10.10 2.93 -2.66
C GLN A 220 -8.68 2.55 -2.22
N LEU A 221 -7.77 2.23 -3.14
CA LEU A 221 -6.37 1.92 -2.88
C LEU A 221 -5.46 3.14 -3.03
N VAL A 222 -5.98 4.23 -3.60
CA VAL A 222 -5.23 5.47 -3.71
C VAL A 222 -4.85 5.98 -2.34
N THR A 223 -3.58 6.34 -2.21
CA THR A 223 -2.95 6.73 -0.96
C THR A 223 -2.17 8.02 -1.17
N VAL A 224 -2.42 9.01 -0.34
CA VAL A 224 -1.57 10.20 -0.24
C VAL A 224 -0.42 9.89 0.71
N PHE A 225 0.76 10.34 0.39
CA PHE A 225 1.94 10.10 1.21
C PHE A 225 2.78 11.38 1.38
N TYR A 226 3.51 11.43 2.48
CA TYR A 226 4.57 12.41 2.69
C TYR A 226 5.66 11.83 3.59
N LYS A 227 6.90 12.23 3.33
CA LYS A 227 8.04 11.86 4.16
C LYS A 227 8.60 13.08 4.87
N GLN A 228 8.60 13.04 6.20
CA GLN A 228 9.09 14.08 7.09
C GLN A 228 9.91 13.46 8.22
N ASN A 229 11.05 14.03 8.55
CA ASN A 229 11.92 13.55 9.64
C ASN A 229 12.20 12.04 9.55
N ASP A 230 12.52 11.54 8.35
CA ASP A 230 12.72 10.12 8.02
C ASP A 230 11.50 9.20 8.23
N SER A 231 10.37 9.73 8.66
CA SER A 231 9.12 9.00 8.81
C SER A 231 8.27 9.12 7.54
N LEU A 232 7.96 7.99 6.91
CA LEU A 232 7.02 7.93 5.79
C LEU A 232 5.60 7.72 6.32
N ASN A 233 4.72 8.68 6.03
CA ASN A 233 3.32 8.64 6.40
C ASN A 233 2.47 8.30 5.18
N LEU A 234 1.53 7.37 5.37
CA LEU A 234 0.64 6.87 4.33
C LEU A 234 -0.80 7.11 4.75
N LEU A 235 -1.54 7.90 3.98
CA LEU A 235 -2.91 8.28 4.23
C LEU A 235 -3.82 7.68 3.16
N LEU A 236 -4.57 6.64 3.52
CA LEU A 236 -5.62 6.09 2.65
C LEU A 236 -6.77 7.09 2.51
N TYR A 237 -7.51 7.03 1.40
CA TYR A 237 -8.61 7.94 1.08
C TYR A 237 -9.60 8.17 2.25
N LYS A 238 -9.88 7.14 3.06
CA LYS A 238 -10.75 7.25 4.25
C LYS A 238 -10.25 8.19 5.36
N LYS A 239 -8.97 8.53 5.33
CA LYS A 239 -8.32 9.40 6.33
C LYS A 239 -8.05 10.81 5.81
N LEU A 240 -8.37 11.09 4.55
CA LEU A 240 -8.05 12.38 3.93
C LEU A 240 -9.03 13.49 4.31
N GLY A 241 -10.20 13.17 4.78
CA GLY A 241 -11.27 14.16 5.00
C GLY A 241 -11.95 14.56 3.67
N ASN A 242 -13.08 15.24 3.79
CA ASN A 242 -13.78 15.83 2.64
C ASN A 242 -13.38 17.31 2.50
N PRO A 243 -13.38 17.88 1.29
CA PRO A 243 -13.19 19.31 1.14
C PRO A 243 -14.34 20.03 1.82
N SER A 244 -14.05 20.83 2.82
CA SER A 244 -14.91 21.94 3.19
C SER A 244 -14.64 23.05 2.16
N ASN A 245 -15.53 24.01 1.97
CA ASN A 245 -15.42 25.11 0.99
C ASN A 245 -14.11 25.94 1.05
N GLN A 246 -13.15 25.51 1.85
CA GLN A 246 -11.80 26.06 1.97
C GLN A 246 -10.80 24.88 2.02
N ILE A 247 -9.71 25.00 1.28
CA ILE A 247 -8.56 24.09 1.41
C ILE A 247 -8.07 24.16 2.86
N GLN A 248 -8.10 23.05 3.55
CA GLN A 248 -7.57 22.98 4.90
C GLN A 248 -6.06 23.21 4.86
N PRO A 249 -5.49 24.04 5.74
CA PRO A 249 -4.05 24.18 5.83
C PRO A 249 -3.42 22.79 6.03
N ALA A 250 -2.28 22.57 5.42
CA ALA A 250 -1.58 21.30 5.53
C ALA A 250 -1.26 21.01 7.01
N GLU A 251 -1.66 19.87 7.50
CA GLU A 251 -1.15 19.33 8.76
C GLU A 251 0.37 19.08 8.67
N GLN A 252 0.88 18.96 7.45
CA GLN A 252 2.26 18.62 7.10
C GLN A 252 2.95 19.80 6.41
N ALA A 253 3.17 20.86 7.15
CA ALA A 253 4.05 21.96 6.76
C ALA A 253 5.47 21.73 7.31
N GLY A 254 6.49 22.12 6.55
CA GLY A 254 7.87 22.04 6.97
C GLY A 254 8.73 21.20 6.03
N PRO A 255 9.98 20.85 6.38
CA PRO A 255 10.91 20.21 5.45
C PRO A 255 10.46 18.78 5.09
N LEU A 256 9.55 18.69 4.12
CA LEU A 256 9.16 17.42 3.52
C LEU A 256 10.28 16.94 2.61
N GLN A 257 10.73 15.70 2.76
CA GLN A 257 11.70 15.11 1.83
C GLN A 257 11.03 14.81 0.49
N PHE A 258 9.77 14.40 0.49
CA PHE A 258 8.89 14.28 -0.66
C PHE A 258 7.45 14.10 -0.22
N THR A 259 6.53 14.36 -1.12
CA THR A 259 5.09 14.14 -0.93
C THR A 259 4.44 13.73 -2.24
N GLY A 260 3.21 13.24 -2.21
CA GLY A 260 2.49 12.91 -3.43
C GLY A 260 1.32 11.96 -3.23
N ILE A 261 0.93 11.37 -4.35
CA ILE A 261 -0.20 10.45 -4.46
C ILE A 261 0.25 9.17 -5.18
N MET A 262 -0.26 8.03 -4.78
CA MET A 262 0.05 6.74 -5.40
C MET A 262 -1.14 5.79 -5.36
N ASP A 263 -1.18 4.89 -6.31
CA ASP A 263 -2.02 3.69 -6.27
C ASP A 263 -1.20 2.43 -5.91
N GLN A 264 -1.68 1.26 -6.28
CA GLN A 264 -0.98 0.00 -6.04
C GLN A 264 0.36 -0.08 -6.79
N PHE A 265 0.45 0.41 -8.02
CA PHE A 265 1.57 0.20 -8.94
C PHE A 265 2.27 1.47 -9.41
N PHE A 266 1.64 2.63 -9.31
CA PHE A 266 2.12 3.89 -9.85
C PHE A 266 2.14 4.99 -8.80
N THR A 267 2.89 6.07 -9.07
CA THR A 267 2.97 7.22 -8.16
C THR A 267 3.23 8.52 -8.92
N ALA A 268 2.66 9.61 -8.40
CA ALA A 268 3.07 10.97 -8.68
C ALA A 268 3.68 11.55 -7.41
N ALA A 269 4.99 11.79 -7.40
CA ALA A 269 5.75 12.24 -6.24
C ALA A 269 6.38 13.61 -6.51
N PHE A 270 6.14 14.56 -5.61
CA PHE A 270 6.71 15.90 -5.60
C PHE A 270 7.90 15.92 -4.63
N ILE A 271 9.06 16.28 -5.12
CA ILE A 271 10.32 16.33 -4.40
C ILE A 271 10.78 17.79 -4.37
N PRO A 272 11.03 18.38 -3.20
CA PRO A 272 11.51 19.75 -3.08
C PRO A 272 12.75 20.00 -3.95
N ASP A 273 12.78 21.16 -4.61
CA ASP A 273 13.92 21.62 -5.41
C ASP A 273 14.28 23.07 -5.04
N GLY A 274 15.02 23.23 -3.95
CA GLY A 274 15.39 24.53 -3.41
C GLY A 274 14.27 25.29 -2.67
N THR A 275 13.10 24.67 -2.48
CA THR A 275 11.97 25.26 -1.75
C THR A 275 11.33 24.19 -0.88
N ASP A 276 11.14 24.45 0.42
CA ASP A 276 10.40 23.55 1.29
C ASP A 276 8.94 23.50 0.89
N LEU A 277 8.38 22.29 0.83
CA LEU A 277 7.02 22.04 0.39
C LEU A 277 6.08 21.82 1.57
N SER A 278 4.85 22.28 1.43
CA SER A 278 3.69 21.97 2.25
C SER A 278 2.67 21.15 1.45
N LEU A 279 1.89 20.33 2.15
CA LEU A 279 0.90 19.43 1.56
C LEU A 279 -0.48 19.71 2.15
N TRP A 280 -1.47 19.89 1.30
CA TRP A 280 -2.89 19.79 1.58
C TRP A 280 -3.45 18.55 0.92
N HIS A 281 -4.41 17.89 1.55
CA HIS A 281 -5.02 16.68 1.01
C HIS A 281 -6.48 16.56 1.41
N TRP A 282 -7.28 16.00 0.52
CA TRP A 282 -8.71 15.73 0.74
C TRP A 282 -9.21 14.61 -0.16
N THR A 283 -10.51 14.29 -0.03
CA THR A 283 -11.22 13.35 -0.90
C THR A 283 -12.46 14.01 -1.45
N GLN A 284 -12.64 13.96 -2.76
CA GLN A 284 -13.90 14.27 -3.43
C GLN A 284 -14.56 12.99 -3.95
N TRP A 285 -15.83 13.09 -4.31
CA TRP A 285 -16.56 11.97 -4.89
C TRP A 285 -16.82 12.28 -6.37
N HIS A 286 -16.24 11.46 -7.24
CA HIS A 286 -16.54 11.46 -8.65
C HIS A 286 -17.82 10.66 -8.90
N HIS A 287 -18.81 11.28 -9.53
CA HIS A 287 -20.11 10.69 -9.83
C HIS A 287 -20.16 10.21 -11.27
N TYR A 288 -20.63 9.00 -11.48
CA TYR A 288 -20.75 8.42 -12.81
C TYR A 288 -21.96 7.47 -12.87
N THR A 289 -22.32 7.06 -14.07
CA THR A 289 -23.33 6.03 -14.27
C THR A 289 -22.64 4.71 -14.56
N ASP A 290 -22.92 3.69 -13.77
CA ASP A 290 -22.31 2.37 -13.95
C ASP A 290 -22.87 1.64 -15.18
N SER A 291 -22.32 0.45 -15.49
CA SER A 291 -22.76 -0.38 -16.62
C SER A 291 -24.23 -0.82 -16.53
N ASP A 292 -24.79 -0.82 -15.31
CA ASP A 292 -26.19 -1.17 -15.04
C ASP A 292 -27.12 0.07 -15.07
N HIS A 293 -26.65 1.21 -15.54
CA HIS A 293 -27.35 2.50 -15.59
C HIS A 293 -27.79 3.03 -14.21
N LYS A 294 -27.05 2.67 -13.16
CA LYS A 294 -27.27 3.18 -11.81
C LYS A 294 -26.26 4.28 -11.46
N PRO A 295 -26.70 5.33 -10.74
CA PRO A 295 -25.77 6.31 -10.19
C PRO A 295 -24.76 5.62 -9.29
N ALA A 296 -23.48 5.89 -9.51
CA ALA A 296 -22.38 5.39 -8.72
C ALA A 296 -21.43 6.53 -8.38
N ALA A 297 -20.62 6.35 -7.35
CA ALA A 297 -19.59 7.31 -6.97
C ALA A 297 -18.34 6.60 -6.46
N ASP A 298 -17.20 7.06 -6.93
CA ASP A 298 -15.89 6.61 -6.46
C ASP A 298 -15.14 7.74 -5.75
N PRO A 299 -14.39 7.43 -4.68
CA PRO A 299 -13.57 8.45 -4.01
C PRO A 299 -12.38 8.81 -4.90
N ALA A 300 -12.20 10.10 -5.16
CA ALA A 300 -11.01 10.67 -5.75
C ALA A 300 -10.16 11.29 -4.65
N ALA A 301 -9.01 10.72 -4.37
CA ALA A 301 -8.03 11.34 -3.48
C ALA A 301 -7.31 12.45 -4.23
N GLU A 302 -7.14 13.59 -3.59
CA GLU A 302 -6.61 14.81 -4.19
C GLU A 302 -5.60 15.47 -3.27
N ILE A 303 -4.66 16.19 -3.88
CA ILE A 303 -3.60 16.91 -3.15
C ILE A 303 -3.36 18.29 -3.76
N ALA A 304 -2.87 19.21 -2.91
CA ALA A 304 -2.24 20.46 -3.33
C ALA A 304 -0.87 20.58 -2.67
N VAL A 305 0.12 21.02 -3.43
CA VAL A 305 1.51 21.19 -2.98
C VAL A 305 1.92 22.62 -3.17
N GLY A 306 2.24 23.30 -2.10
CA GLY A 306 2.68 24.71 -2.09
C GLY A 306 4.03 24.89 -1.41
N ALA A 307 4.64 26.06 -1.57
CA ALA A 307 5.86 26.42 -0.87
C ALA A 307 5.56 26.85 0.57
N VAL A 308 6.28 26.33 1.56
CA VAL A 308 6.16 26.73 2.99
C VAL A 308 6.44 28.23 3.16
N SER A 309 7.37 28.77 2.40
CA SER A 309 7.73 30.20 2.44
C SER A 309 6.67 31.12 1.86
N GLY A 310 5.60 30.58 1.25
CA GLY A 310 4.59 31.39 0.57
C GLY A 310 5.05 32.01 -0.75
N GLY A 311 6.16 31.54 -1.31
CA GLY A 311 6.73 31.97 -2.60
C GLY A 311 6.47 30.99 -3.74
N PRO A 312 7.25 31.07 -4.83
CA PRO A 312 7.13 30.17 -5.96
C PRO A 312 7.34 28.70 -5.55
N VAL A 313 6.57 27.81 -6.17
CA VAL A 313 6.72 26.36 -5.98
C VAL A 313 7.78 25.85 -6.94
N LYS A 314 8.81 25.20 -6.39
CA LYS A 314 9.84 24.52 -7.17
C LYS A 314 9.94 23.07 -6.72
N ALA A 315 9.69 22.14 -7.63
CA ALA A 315 9.70 20.73 -7.34
C ALA A 315 10.22 19.91 -8.52
N ARG A 316 10.89 18.81 -8.23
CA ARG A 316 11.03 17.72 -9.19
C ARG A 316 9.85 16.77 -9.00
N VAL A 317 9.19 16.42 -10.08
CA VAL A 317 8.01 15.56 -10.05
C VAL A 317 8.33 14.25 -10.75
N TYR A 318 8.15 13.14 -10.07
CA TYR A 318 8.22 11.79 -10.65
C TYR A 318 6.81 11.30 -10.91
N VAL A 319 6.49 10.92 -12.14
CA VAL A 319 5.19 10.32 -12.48
C VAL A 319 5.41 9.03 -13.25
N GLY A 320 5.21 7.90 -12.59
CA GLY A 320 5.54 6.61 -13.21
C GLY A 320 5.36 5.41 -12.30
N PRO A 321 5.92 4.24 -12.71
CA PRO A 321 5.76 2.97 -12.01
C PRO A 321 6.52 2.93 -10.68
N LYS A 322 5.97 2.19 -9.71
CA LYS A 322 6.67 1.88 -8.47
C LYS A 322 7.65 0.70 -8.65
N ASP A 323 8.61 0.89 -9.52
CA ASP A 323 9.72 -0.05 -9.75
C ASP A 323 10.86 0.25 -8.76
N LEU A 324 11.34 -0.80 -8.06
CA LEU A 324 12.35 -0.65 -7.01
C LEU A 324 13.66 -0.04 -7.53
N ALA A 325 14.10 -0.46 -8.72
CA ALA A 325 15.34 0.02 -9.31
C ALA A 325 15.24 1.46 -9.83
N LEU A 326 14.06 1.87 -10.32
CA LEU A 326 13.80 3.24 -10.75
C LEU A 326 13.70 4.18 -9.55
N LEU A 327 12.90 3.81 -8.53
CA LEU A 327 12.68 4.63 -7.33
C LEU A 327 13.96 4.81 -6.50
N GLY A 328 14.85 3.81 -6.51
CA GLY A 328 16.14 3.86 -5.83
C GLY A 328 17.15 4.83 -6.45
N LYS A 329 17.01 5.17 -7.74
CA LYS A 329 17.88 6.14 -8.43
C LYS A 329 17.53 7.59 -8.15
N ILE A 330 16.32 7.85 -7.63
CA ILE A 330 15.84 9.19 -7.34
C ILE A 330 16.44 9.65 -5.99
N GLN A 331 16.80 10.92 -5.90
CA GLN A 331 17.31 11.52 -4.67
C GLN A 331 16.35 12.62 -4.18
N PRO A 332 15.84 12.55 -2.94
CA PRO A 332 15.95 11.43 -1.98
C PRO A 332 15.24 10.16 -2.47
N SER A 333 15.73 9.00 -2.04
CA SER A 333 15.19 7.71 -2.53
C SER A 333 13.70 7.54 -2.24
N LEU A 334 12.94 7.20 -3.27
CA LEU A 334 11.51 6.90 -3.20
C LEU A 334 11.21 5.40 -2.95
N GLU A 335 12.23 4.55 -2.73
CA GLU A 335 12.03 3.10 -2.49
C GLU A 335 11.03 2.80 -1.37
N GLY A 336 10.96 3.69 -0.37
CA GLY A 336 10.03 3.55 0.75
C GLY A 336 8.55 3.52 0.34
N LEU A 337 8.20 4.02 -0.85
CA LEU A 337 6.83 3.95 -1.40
C LEU A 337 6.40 2.52 -1.72
N ILE A 338 7.37 1.60 -1.92
CA ILE A 338 7.09 0.17 -2.01
C ILE A 338 7.09 -0.39 -0.58
N ASN A 339 5.90 -0.52 -0.02
CA ASN A 339 5.75 -0.97 1.37
C ASN A 339 5.96 -2.48 1.52
N PHE A 340 7.19 -2.88 1.75
CA PHE A 340 7.53 -4.28 2.06
C PHE A 340 7.25 -4.68 3.53
N GLY A 341 6.84 -3.74 4.37
CA GLY A 341 6.55 -4.00 5.78
C GLY A 341 7.78 -4.36 6.63
N TRP A 342 7.54 -4.99 7.77
CA TRP A 342 8.59 -5.34 8.76
C TRP A 342 9.65 -6.29 8.22
N PHE A 343 9.30 -7.13 7.25
CA PHE A 343 10.21 -8.09 6.63
C PHE A 343 10.82 -7.56 5.32
N SER A 344 11.01 -6.25 5.22
CA SER A 344 11.51 -5.57 4.02
C SER A 344 12.79 -6.20 3.47
N ALA A 345 13.75 -6.55 4.32
CA ALA A 345 14.98 -7.20 3.89
C ALA A 345 14.72 -8.55 3.19
N ILE A 346 13.81 -9.36 3.76
CA ILE A 346 13.40 -10.65 3.18
C ILE A 346 12.65 -10.41 1.86
N SER A 347 11.72 -9.44 1.85
CA SER A 347 10.94 -9.09 0.65
C SER A 347 11.83 -8.64 -0.51
N LYS A 348 12.80 -7.76 -0.25
CA LYS A 348 13.78 -7.30 -1.26
C LYS A 348 14.62 -8.46 -1.79
N ALA A 349 15.10 -9.34 -0.91
CA ALA A 349 15.87 -10.53 -1.32
C ALA A 349 15.02 -11.49 -2.18
N LEU A 350 13.75 -11.70 -1.82
CA LEU A 350 12.82 -12.53 -2.58
C LEU A 350 12.48 -11.91 -3.95
N LEU A 351 12.23 -10.61 -4.00
CA LEU A 351 11.99 -9.89 -5.25
C LEU A 351 13.21 -9.96 -6.17
N PHE A 352 14.41 -9.70 -5.63
CA PHE A 352 15.66 -9.83 -6.38
C PHE A 352 15.86 -11.26 -6.94
N THR A 353 15.60 -12.28 -6.12
CA THR A 353 15.68 -13.68 -6.55
C THR A 353 14.65 -13.99 -7.62
N LEU A 354 13.43 -13.45 -7.50
CA LEU A 354 12.37 -13.63 -8.49
C LEU A 354 12.74 -12.98 -9.84
N GLN A 355 13.26 -11.74 -9.80
CA GLN A 355 13.76 -11.04 -10.98
C GLN A 355 14.96 -11.76 -11.61
N TRP A 356 15.88 -12.31 -10.78
CA TRP A 356 16.99 -13.11 -11.25
C TRP A 356 16.51 -14.38 -11.95
N LEU A 357 15.57 -15.13 -11.38
CA LEU A 357 14.97 -16.30 -11.99
C LEU A 357 14.30 -15.95 -13.33
N HIS A 358 13.59 -14.83 -13.39
CA HIS A 358 12.90 -14.40 -14.59
C HIS A 358 13.84 -14.12 -15.77
N ARG A 359 15.08 -13.73 -15.52
CA ARG A 359 16.09 -13.57 -16.62
C ARG A 359 16.38 -14.87 -17.37
N TYR A 360 16.26 -16.01 -16.69
CA TYR A 360 16.49 -17.34 -17.29
C TYR A 360 15.19 -18.00 -17.73
N ILE A 361 14.09 -17.67 -17.08
CA ILE A 361 12.78 -18.26 -17.34
C ILE A 361 11.82 -17.09 -17.61
N PRO A 362 11.59 -16.73 -18.90
CA PRO A 362 10.85 -15.53 -19.28
C PRO A 362 9.34 -15.68 -19.04
N ASN A 363 8.94 -16.22 -17.87
CA ASN A 363 7.58 -16.35 -17.41
C ASN A 363 7.55 -16.23 -15.88
N TRP A 364 6.88 -15.20 -15.38
CA TRP A 364 6.81 -14.89 -13.95
C TRP A 364 6.15 -15.99 -13.13
N GLY A 365 5.13 -16.66 -13.66
CA GLY A 365 4.46 -17.75 -12.96
C GLY A 365 5.40 -18.93 -12.72
N TRP A 366 6.19 -19.34 -13.71
CA TRP A 366 7.22 -20.37 -13.51
C TRP A 366 8.34 -19.90 -12.58
N ALA A 367 8.71 -18.63 -12.62
CA ALA A 367 9.67 -18.07 -11.67
C ALA A 367 9.15 -18.17 -10.22
N ILE A 368 7.84 -17.89 -9.98
CA ILE A 368 7.20 -18.07 -8.68
C ILE A 368 7.22 -19.55 -8.26
N VAL A 369 6.90 -20.48 -9.17
CA VAL A 369 6.92 -21.92 -8.88
C VAL A 369 8.32 -22.36 -8.43
N ILE A 370 9.37 -21.98 -9.18
CA ILE A 370 10.75 -22.37 -8.87
C ILE A 370 11.24 -21.70 -7.59
N LEU A 371 10.94 -20.42 -7.38
CA LEU A 371 11.23 -19.74 -6.11
C LEU A 371 10.59 -20.49 -4.93
N THR A 372 9.34 -20.94 -5.10
CA THR A 372 8.64 -21.73 -4.09
C THR A 372 9.32 -23.06 -3.80
N LEU A 373 9.81 -23.75 -4.82
CA LEU A 373 10.58 -24.99 -4.69
C LEU A 373 11.88 -24.74 -3.91
N ILE A 374 12.63 -23.69 -4.26
CA ILE A 374 13.87 -23.31 -3.57
C ILE A 374 13.61 -23.05 -2.10
N ILE A 375 12.60 -22.24 -1.77
CA ILE A 375 12.25 -21.90 -0.38
C ILE A 375 11.85 -23.16 0.40
N ASN A 376 10.95 -23.98 -0.15
CA ASN A 376 10.49 -25.20 0.53
C ASN A 376 11.63 -26.21 0.71
N THR A 377 12.57 -26.29 -0.23
CA THR A 377 13.76 -27.15 -0.12
C THR A 377 14.72 -26.63 0.96
N ALA A 378 14.95 -25.32 1.01
CA ALA A 378 15.81 -24.71 2.05
C ALA A 378 15.22 -24.88 3.46
N VAL A 379 13.90 -24.84 3.60
CA VAL A 379 13.20 -25.03 4.89
C VAL A 379 13.02 -26.51 5.26
N PHE A 380 13.15 -27.43 4.29
CA PHE A 380 12.89 -28.86 4.50
C PHE A 380 13.69 -29.52 5.62
N PRO A 381 15.02 -29.27 5.82
CA PRO A 381 15.76 -29.86 6.93
C PRO A 381 15.17 -29.50 8.31
N LEU A 382 14.67 -28.27 8.45
CA LEU A 382 14.03 -27.83 9.69
C LEU A 382 12.66 -28.48 9.88
N LYS A 383 11.85 -28.59 8.81
CA LYS A 383 10.60 -29.36 8.82
C LYS A 383 10.83 -30.81 9.23
N MET A 384 11.93 -31.45 8.75
CA MET A 384 12.28 -32.81 9.11
C MET A 384 12.65 -32.95 10.59
N LYS A 385 13.38 -31.98 11.18
CA LYS A 385 13.70 -31.95 12.60
C LYS A 385 12.42 -31.80 13.44
N SER A 386 11.54 -30.91 13.06
CA SER A 386 10.23 -30.72 13.70
C SER A 386 9.35 -31.98 13.62
N TYR A 387 9.34 -32.65 12.49
CA TYR A 387 8.60 -33.91 12.31
C TYR A 387 9.13 -35.02 13.24
N ARG A 388 10.45 -35.13 13.42
CA ARG A 388 11.05 -36.09 14.39
C ARG A 388 10.59 -35.79 15.81
N SER A 389 10.67 -34.53 16.24
CA SER A 389 10.22 -34.11 17.57
C SER A 389 8.73 -34.44 17.81
N MET A 390 7.91 -34.26 16.77
CA MET A 390 6.49 -34.60 16.85
C MET A 390 6.26 -36.11 16.92
N GLN A 391 7.05 -36.93 16.23
CA GLN A 391 7.00 -38.40 16.35
C GLN A 391 7.37 -38.87 17.76
N GLU A 392 8.38 -38.29 18.39
CA GLU A 392 8.78 -38.58 19.78
C GLU A 392 7.65 -38.23 20.76
N MET A 393 7.02 -37.09 20.57
CA MET A 393 5.86 -36.68 21.37
C MET A 393 4.68 -37.67 21.20
N GLN A 394 4.45 -38.18 19.98
CA GLN A 394 3.39 -39.15 19.74
C GLN A 394 3.59 -40.49 20.47
N LYS A 395 4.83 -40.91 20.76
CA LYS A 395 5.13 -42.13 21.49
C LYS A 395 4.62 -42.09 22.93
N ILE A 396 4.73 -40.92 23.58
CA ILE A 396 4.29 -40.73 24.99
C ILE A 396 2.83 -40.28 25.11
N MET A 397 2.14 -40.15 23.98
CA MET A 397 0.79 -39.64 23.90
C MET A 397 -0.25 -40.47 24.71
N PRO A 398 -0.22 -41.82 24.70
CA PRO A 398 -1.14 -42.61 25.53
C PRO A 398 -0.95 -42.30 27.02
N GLU A 399 0.27 -42.13 27.50
CA GLU A 399 0.55 -41.78 28.89
C GLU A 399 0.09 -40.35 29.22
N MET A 400 0.35 -39.43 28.33
CA MET A 400 -0.15 -38.03 28.44
C MET A 400 -1.68 -38.00 28.54
N LYS A 401 -2.38 -38.81 27.73
CA LYS A 401 -3.84 -38.88 27.76
C LYS A 401 -4.36 -39.40 29.09
N GLN A 402 -3.71 -40.41 29.68
CA GLN A 402 -4.05 -40.91 31.01
C GLN A 402 -3.94 -39.81 32.08
N ILE A 403 -2.86 -39.00 32.02
CA ILE A 403 -2.70 -37.84 32.90
C ILE A 403 -3.81 -36.83 32.67
N GLN A 404 -4.11 -36.46 31.41
CA GLN A 404 -5.19 -35.52 31.09
C GLN A 404 -6.56 -36.01 31.56
N ASP A 405 -6.88 -37.32 31.38
CA ASP A 405 -8.14 -37.90 31.80
C ASP A 405 -8.28 -37.91 33.34
N LYS A 406 -7.17 -38.12 34.09
CA LYS A 406 -7.13 -38.00 35.56
C LYS A 406 -7.56 -36.60 36.04
N TYR A 407 -7.18 -35.56 35.31
CA TYR A 407 -7.47 -34.17 35.65
C TYR A 407 -8.68 -33.57 34.91
N LYS A 408 -9.36 -34.32 34.06
CA LYS A 408 -10.50 -33.85 33.24
C LYS A 408 -11.69 -33.36 34.09
N LYS A 409 -11.86 -33.92 35.28
CA LYS A 409 -12.94 -33.57 36.21
C LYS A 409 -12.78 -32.20 36.89
N TYR A 410 -11.59 -31.59 36.83
CA TYR A 410 -11.30 -30.29 37.46
C TYR A 410 -11.54 -29.14 36.50
N SER A 411 -12.03 -28.01 37.02
CA SER A 411 -12.21 -26.76 36.25
C SER A 411 -10.88 -26.21 35.78
N MET A 412 -10.89 -25.37 34.73
CA MET A 412 -9.68 -24.69 34.20
C MET A 412 -9.01 -23.80 35.26
N THR A 413 -9.76 -23.27 36.21
CA THR A 413 -9.28 -22.38 37.28
C THR A 413 -8.86 -23.13 38.56
N ASP A 414 -9.01 -24.46 38.61
CA ASP A 414 -8.66 -25.26 39.78
C ASP A 414 -7.12 -25.32 39.92
N PRO A 415 -6.55 -25.01 41.12
CA PRO A 415 -5.10 -25.08 41.36
C PRO A 415 -4.49 -26.47 41.07
N ARG A 416 -5.28 -27.55 41.20
CA ARG A 416 -4.84 -28.92 40.88
C ARG A 416 -4.50 -29.14 39.41
N LYS A 417 -4.96 -28.29 38.50
CA LYS A 417 -4.52 -28.32 37.08
C LYS A 417 -3.06 -27.91 36.87
N LYS A 418 -2.43 -27.21 37.79
CA LYS A 418 -0.99 -27.00 37.77
C LYS A 418 -0.21 -28.30 37.89
N GLY A 419 -0.67 -29.21 38.77
CA GLY A 419 -0.11 -30.55 38.91
C GLY A 419 -0.18 -31.40 37.64
N MET A 420 -1.22 -31.21 36.81
CA MET A 420 -1.28 -31.85 35.47
C MET A 420 -0.14 -31.44 34.58
N GLN A 421 0.21 -30.15 34.57
CA GLN A 421 1.32 -29.62 33.75
C GLN A 421 2.67 -30.15 34.29
N GLU A 422 2.83 -30.23 35.59
CA GLU A 422 4.02 -30.77 36.24
C GLU A 422 4.20 -32.28 35.94
N GLU A 423 3.13 -33.10 36.05
CA GLU A 423 3.15 -34.52 35.68
C GLU A 423 3.47 -34.70 34.18
N ILE A 424 2.95 -33.85 33.27
CA ILE A 424 3.25 -33.89 31.84
C ILE A 424 4.71 -33.52 31.59
N MET A 425 5.24 -32.47 32.24
CA MET A 425 6.65 -32.10 32.14
C MET A 425 7.58 -33.19 32.66
N ALA A 426 7.28 -33.80 33.79
CA ALA A 426 8.05 -34.91 34.34
C ALA A 426 8.07 -36.13 33.40
N LEU A 427 6.90 -36.47 32.79
CA LEU A 427 6.81 -37.51 31.76
C LEU A 427 7.68 -37.20 30.54
N GLN A 428 7.68 -35.97 30.07
CA GLN A 428 8.52 -35.54 28.94
C GLN A 428 10.01 -35.63 29.27
N GLN A 429 10.42 -35.18 30.47
CA GLN A 429 11.78 -35.30 30.95
C GLN A 429 12.25 -36.74 31.06
N LYS A 430 11.39 -37.63 31.60
CA LYS A 430 11.65 -39.08 31.70
C LYS A 430 11.96 -39.71 30.35
N HIS A 431 11.32 -39.23 29.28
CA HIS A 431 11.54 -39.72 27.92
C HIS A 431 12.58 -38.89 27.13
N GLY A 432 13.32 -37.96 27.77
CA GLY A 432 14.32 -37.13 27.15
C GLY A 432 13.76 -36.10 26.13
N ILE A 433 12.47 -35.82 26.22
CA ILE A 433 11.77 -34.91 25.32
C ILE A 433 11.87 -33.49 25.90
N SER A 434 12.49 -32.58 25.15
CA SER A 434 12.55 -31.16 25.54
C SER A 434 11.16 -30.57 25.76
N PRO A 435 10.94 -29.71 26.78
CA PRO A 435 9.69 -28.98 26.95
C PRO A 435 9.28 -28.16 25.70
N PHE A 436 10.26 -27.73 24.91
CA PHE A 436 10.03 -27.08 23.62
C PHE A 436 9.54 -28.02 22.50
N ALA A 437 9.56 -29.34 22.72
CA ALA A 437 9.03 -30.31 21.75
C ALA A 437 7.51 -30.17 21.56
N GLN A 438 6.79 -29.62 22.55
CA GLN A 438 5.36 -29.26 22.38
C GLN A 438 5.19 -28.17 21.31
N LEU A 439 6.13 -27.25 21.20
CA LEU A 439 6.17 -26.23 20.15
C LEU A 439 6.70 -26.79 18.81
N GLY A 440 7.25 -27.99 18.81
CA GLY A 440 7.80 -28.65 17.61
C GLY A 440 6.76 -28.78 16.48
N GLY A 441 5.50 -28.97 16.84
CA GLY A 441 4.40 -29.04 15.87
C GLY A 441 4.08 -27.73 15.17
N CYS A 442 4.25 -26.59 15.83
CA CYS A 442 3.98 -25.25 15.28
C CYS A 442 5.25 -24.54 14.78
N MET A 443 6.45 -25.05 15.10
CA MET A 443 7.74 -24.44 14.70
C MET A 443 7.86 -24.20 13.19
N PRO A 444 7.47 -25.13 12.30
CA PRO A 444 7.51 -24.87 10.86
C PRO A 444 6.59 -23.71 10.45
N MET A 445 5.45 -23.56 11.10
CA MET A 445 4.51 -22.47 10.84
C MET A 445 5.09 -21.12 11.27
N LEU A 446 5.74 -21.05 12.45
CA LEU A 446 6.37 -19.84 12.95
C LEU A 446 7.51 -19.37 12.03
N LEU A 447 8.31 -20.30 11.50
CA LEU A 447 9.37 -19.98 10.54
C LEU A 447 8.80 -19.55 9.18
N GLN A 448 7.70 -20.16 8.77
CA GLN A 448 7.07 -19.87 7.48
C GLN A 448 6.38 -18.49 7.47
N MET A 449 5.93 -17.98 8.62
CA MET A 449 5.19 -16.70 8.72
C MET A 449 5.95 -15.50 8.14
N PRO A 450 7.23 -15.24 8.49
CA PRO A 450 8.00 -14.14 7.90
C PRO A 450 8.14 -14.26 6.38
N ILE A 451 8.38 -15.49 5.88
CA ILE A 451 8.55 -15.76 4.44
C ILE A 451 7.21 -15.54 3.72
N TRP A 452 6.12 -16.05 4.29
CA TRP A 452 4.78 -15.89 3.73
C TRP A 452 4.39 -14.40 3.66
N TRP A 453 4.61 -13.65 4.74
CA TRP A 453 4.33 -12.22 4.79
C TRP A 453 5.15 -11.42 3.78
N ALA A 454 6.45 -11.73 3.68
CA ALA A 454 7.35 -11.11 2.73
C ALA A 454 6.92 -11.38 1.28
N LEU A 455 6.60 -12.65 0.95
CA LEU A 455 6.11 -13.03 -0.38
C LEU A 455 4.75 -12.40 -0.69
N TRP A 456 3.84 -12.36 0.28
CA TRP A 456 2.57 -11.68 0.09
C TRP A 456 2.78 -10.22 -0.34
N ARG A 457 3.67 -9.50 0.35
CA ARG A 457 4.01 -8.11 -0.02
C ARG A 457 4.62 -7.99 -1.41
N VAL A 458 5.52 -8.88 -1.76
CA VAL A 458 6.15 -8.91 -3.10
C VAL A 458 5.11 -9.24 -4.17
N LEU A 459 4.35 -10.32 -4.02
CA LEU A 459 3.44 -10.80 -5.05
C LEU A 459 2.19 -9.91 -5.25
N THR A 460 1.83 -9.08 -4.25
CA THR A 460 0.73 -8.13 -4.39
C THR A 460 1.18 -6.72 -4.78
N GLY A 461 2.46 -6.38 -4.64
CA GLY A 461 2.95 -5.02 -4.87
C GLY A 461 4.01 -4.86 -5.96
N ALA A 462 4.54 -5.95 -6.50
CA ALA A 462 5.55 -5.90 -7.56
C ALA A 462 4.91 -5.54 -8.90
N ILE A 463 5.36 -4.44 -9.49
CA ILE A 463 4.87 -3.95 -10.80
C ILE A 463 5.13 -4.95 -11.92
N GLU A 464 6.16 -5.77 -11.79
CA GLU A 464 6.57 -6.80 -12.76
C GLU A 464 5.54 -7.90 -12.95
N LEU A 465 4.65 -8.10 -11.97
CA LEU A 465 3.59 -9.11 -12.05
C LEU A 465 2.31 -8.60 -12.69
N ARG A 466 2.20 -7.27 -12.88
CA ARG A 466 1.07 -6.66 -13.56
C ARG A 466 1.08 -7.05 -15.05
N HIS A 467 -0.05 -7.59 -15.53
CA HIS A 467 -0.21 -8.15 -16.88
C HIS A 467 0.79 -9.26 -17.22
N ALA A 468 1.38 -9.91 -16.22
CA ALA A 468 2.27 -11.04 -16.42
C ALA A 468 1.47 -12.33 -16.56
N PRO A 469 1.44 -12.97 -17.75
CA PRO A 469 0.71 -14.22 -17.96
C PRO A 469 1.46 -15.41 -17.34
N PHE A 470 0.69 -16.43 -16.95
CA PHE A 470 1.27 -17.71 -16.54
C PHE A 470 0.96 -18.81 -17.57
N VAL A 471 -0.08 -19.58 -17.35
CA VAL A 471 -0.53 -20.65 -18.25
C VAL A 471 -2.06 -20.69 -18.31
N PHE A 472 -2.59 -21.22 -19.42
CA PHE A 472 -4.03 -21.39 -19.66
C PHE A 472 -4.82 -20.09 -19.51
N TRP A 473 -5.68 -20.00 -18.50
CA TRP A 473 -6.60 -18.89 -18.23
C TRP A 473 -6.00 -17.75 -17.40
N ILE A 474 -4.79 -17.91 -16.87
CA ILE A 474 -4.15 -16.89 -16.04
C ILE A 474 -3.37 -15.96 -16.95
N HIS A 475 -4.00 -14.83 -17.32
CA HIS A 475 -3.42 -13.81 -18.18
C HIS A 475 -2.72 -12.69 -17.39
N ASP A 476 -3.03 -12.57 -16.10
CA ASP A 476 -2.43 -11.60 -15.19
C ASP A 476 -2.26 -12.19 -13.79
N LEU A 477 -1.00 -12.23 -13.31
CA LEU A 477 -0.66 -12.73 -11.98
C LEU A 477 -0.98 -11.71 -10.85
N SER A 478 -1.19 -10.44 -11.19
CA SER A 478 -1.47 -9.38 -10.21
C SER A 478 -2.95 -9.26 -9.83
N VAL A 479 -3.85 -9.85 -10.65
CA VAL A 479 -5.29 -9.85 -10.40
C VAL A 479 -5.79 -11.20 -9.89
N ARG A 480 -7.03 -11.24 -9.39
CA ARG A 480 -7.68 -12.48 -8.94
C ARG A 480 -7.86 -13.47 -10.09
N ASP A 481 -7.86 -14.76 -9.76
CA ASP A 481 -8.17 -15.84 -10.72
C ASP A 481 -9.64 -15.72 -11.18
N PRO A 482 -9.90 -15.48 -12.48
CA PRO A 482 -11.27 -15.27 -12.99
C PRO A 482 -12.16 -16.50 -12.82
N PHE A 483 -11.61 -17.70 -12.82
CA PHE A 483 -12.35 -18.95 -12.67
C PHE A 483 -12.25 -19.54 -11.27
N TYR A 484 -11.50 -18.91 -10.35
CA TYR A 484 -11.28 -19.37 -8.97
C TYR A 484 -10.68 -20.79 -8.86
N ILE A 485 -10.06 -21.30 -9.93
CA ILE A 485 -9.48 -22.66 -9.96
C ILE A 485 -8.29 -22.76 -8.99
N LEU A 486 -7.40 -21.76 -8.98
CA LEU A 486 -6.25 -21.76 -8.07
C LEU A 486 -6.65 -21.74 -6.59
N PRO A 487 -7.56 -20.88 -6.11
CA PRO A 487 -8.01 -20.92 -4.72
C PRO A 487 -8.66 -22.25 -4.33
N VAL A 488 -9.43 -22.85 -5.22
CA VAL A 488 -10.05 -24.17 -4.98
C VAL A 488 -8.98 -25.28 -4.92
N ALA A 489 -8.05 -25.30 -5.87
CA ALA A 489 -6.93 -26.26 -5.88
C ALA A 489 -6.03 -26.08 -4.64
N MET A 490 -5.80 -24.84 -4.21
CA MET A 490 -5.10 -24.53 -2.96
C MET A 490 -5.83 -25.12 -1.74
N ALA A 491 -7.15 -24.96 -1.64
CA ALA A 491 -7.94 -25.49 -0.54
C ALA A 491 -7.89 -27.03 -0.49
N ILE A 492 -7.98 -27.69 -1.65
CA ILE A 492 -7.87 -29.14 -1.77
C ILE A 492 -6.48 -29.62 -1.30
N THR A 493 -5.41 -29.00 -1.80
CA THR A 493 -4.03 -29.38 -1.41
C THR A 493 -3.73 -29.06 0.05
N MET A 494 -4.30 -27.99 0.60
CA MET A 494 -4.20 -27.65 2.03
C MET A 494 -4.93 -28.67 2.89
N TYR A 495 -6.14 -29.08 2.50
CA TYR A 495 -6.90 -30.12 3.18
C TYR A 495 -6.13 -31.45 3.15
N LEU A 496 -5.59 -31.84 2.00
CA LEU A 496 -4.78 -33.05 1.85
C LEU A 496 -3.52 -33.00 2.73
N SER A 497 -2.81 -31.88 2.74
CA SER A 497 -1.65 -31.68 3.63
C SER A 497 -2.02 -31.83 5.11
N MET A 498 -3.14 -31.27 5.53
CA MET A 498 -3.62 -31.37 6.91
C MET A 498 -4.00 -32.81 7.31
N THR A 499 -4.61 -33.56 6.40
CA THR A 499 -4.97 -34.97 6.67
C THR A 499 -3.77 -35.90 6.74
N MET A 500 -2.68 -35.56 6.04
CA MET A 500 -1.44 -36.33 6.04
C MET A 500 -0.51 -35.97 7.20
N THR A 501 -0.67 -34.78 7.79
CA THR A 501 0.16 -34.32 8.90
C THR A 501 -0.28 -35.00 10.20
N PRO A 502 0.64 -35.58 10.98
CA PRO A 502 0.33 -36.15 12.27
C PRO A 502 -0.27 -35.10 13.19
N GLN A 503 -1.45 -35.37 13.73
CA GLN A 503 -2.10 -34.46 14.67
C GLN A 503 -1.70 -34.80 16.11
N SER A 504 -1.55 -33.79 16.94
CA SER A 504 -1.36 -33.97 18.37
C SER A 504 -2.66 -34.44 18.99
N ALA A 505 -2.64 -35.56 19.77
CA ALA A 505 -3.83 -36.05 20.45
C ALA A 505 -4.21 -35.18 21.67
N ALA A 506 -3.43 -34.19 22.01
CA ALA A 506 -3.79 -33.19 23.01
C ALA A 506 -4.92 -32.25 22.54
N ILE A 507 -5.34 -32.35 21.28
CA ILE A 507 -6.35 -31.49 20.66
C ILE A 507 -7.73 -32.17 20.84
N ASP A 508 -8.68 -31.43 21.43
CA ASP A 508 -10.08 -31.85 21.55
C ASP A 508 -10.67 -32.26 20.19
N PRO A 509 -11.49 -33.35 20.10
CA PRO A 509 -12.14 -33.77 18.87
C PRO A 509 -12.94 -32.67 18.16
N ALA A 510 -13.57 -31.76 18.92
CA ALA A 510 -14.25 -30.58 18.36
C ALA A 510 -13.29 -29.62 17.69
N GLN A 511 -12.14 -29.37 18.30
CA GLN A 511 -11.08 -28.55 17.75
C GLN A 511 -10.45 -29.18 16.49
N GLN A 512 -10.28 -30.52 16.47
CA GLN A 512 -9.83 -31.24 15.27
C GLN A 512 -10.79 -31.08 14.09
N LYS A 513 -12.12 -31.17 14.37
CA LYS A 513 -13.15 -30.95 13.34
C LYS A 513 -13.08 -29.56 12.75
N MET A 514 -12.86 -28.54 13.59
CA MET A 514 -12.75 -27.16 13.20
C MET A 514 -11.46 -26.90 12.40
N MET A 515 -10.33 -27.47 12.80
CA MET A 515 -9.08 -27.40 12.03
C MET A 515 -9.23 -27.99 10.62
N ARG A 516 -10.06 -29.05 10.44
CA ARG A 516 -10.34 -29.60 9.12
C ARG A 516 -11.17 -28.68 8.22
N LEU A 517 -11.97 -27.78 8.80
CA LEU A 517 -12.75 -26.78 8.04
C LEU A 517 -11.95 -25.52 7.71
N MET A 518 -10.81 -25.30 8.39
CA MET A 518 -9.96 -24.12 8.19
C MET A 518 -9.53 -23.91 6.73
N PRO A 519 -9.17 -24.94 5.92
CA PRO A 519 -8.87 -24.76 4.51
C PRO A 519 -9.99 -24.12 3.70
N LEU A 520 -11.24 -24.43 4.04
CA LEU A 520 -12.39 -23.83 3.36
C LEU A 520 -12.54 -22.34 3.67
N THR A 521 -12.29 -21.95 4.92
CA THR A 521 -12.29 -20.53 5.34
C THR A 521 -11.16 -19.77 4.64
N PHE A 522 -9.96 -20.38 4.55
CA PHE A 522 -8.85 -19.79 3.81
C PHE A 522 -9.17 -19.64 2.33
N ALA A 523 -9.77 -20.66 1.69
CA ALA A 523 -10.19 -20.55 0.29
C ALA A 523 -11.11 -19.36 0.05
N ALA A 524 -12.10 -19.15 0.92
CA ALA A 524 -13.02 -18.01 0.81
C ALA A 524 -12.30 -16.65 0.85
N ILE A 525 -11.29 -16.53 1.71
CA ILE A 525 -10.44 -15.32 1.78
C ILE A 525 -9.60 -15.17 0.50
N PHE A 526 -9.00 -16.26 0.02
CA PHE A 526 -8.09 -16.24 -1.12
C PHE A 526 -8.78 -16.06 -2.48
N PHE A 527 -10.11 -16.14 -2.56
CA PHE A 527 -10.87 -15.76 -3.76
C PHE A 527 -10.68 -14.30 -4.18
N THR A 528 -10.34 -13.43 -3.25
CA THR A 528 -10.13 -12.00 -3.50
C THR A 528 -8.68 -11.62 -3.77
N TYR A 529 -7.74 -12.55 -3.58
CA TYR A 529 -6.32 -12.28 -3.74
C TYR A 529 -5.81 -12.55 -5.16
N ALA A 530 -4.69 -11.91 -5.49
CA ALA A 530 -4.01 -12.06 -6.77
C ALA A 530 -3.62 -13.51 -7.10
N SER A 531 -3.71 -13.87 -8.40
CA SER A 531 -3.38 -15.20 -8.91
C SER A 531 -1.96 -15.63 -8.58
N GLY A 532 -0.99 -14.71 -8.60
CA GLY A 532 0.40 -14.99 -8.24
C GLY A 532 0.58 -15.47 -6.80
N LEU A 533 -0.17 -14.89 -5.86
CA LEU A 533 -0.16 -15.33 -4.47
C LEU A 533 -0.83 -16.71 -4.32
N ASN A 534 -1.96 -16.91 -4.99
CA ASN A 534 -2.65 -18.21 -5.01
C ASN A 534 -1.77 -19.30 -5.62
N LEU A 535 -1.03 -18.99 -6.68
CA LEU A 535 -0.07 -19.91 -7.32
C LEU A 535 1.06 -20.30 -6.35
N TYR A 536 1.63 -19.32 -5.64
CA TYR A 536 2.62 -19.60 -4.60
C TYR A 536 2.06 -20.51 -3.51
N MET A 537 0.88 -20.22 -2.99
CA MET A 537 0.25 -21.00 -1.92
C MET A 537 -0.09 -22.42 -2.39
N PHE A 538 -0.66 -22.56 -3.57
CA PHE A 538 -0.95 -23.86 -4.19
C PHE A 538 0.33 -24.69 -4.35
N THR A 539 1.37 -24.12 -4.96
CA THR A 539 2.65 -24.79 -5.18
C THR A 539 3.30 -25.19 -3.86
N SER A 540 3.31 -24.28 -2.86
CA SER A 540 3.88 -24.56 -1.54
C SER A 540 3.14 -25.69 -0.82
N ASN A 541 1.80 -25.73 -0.89
CA ASN A 541 1.00 -26.81 -0.33
C ASN A 541 1.26 -28.13 -1.06
N LEU A 542 1.36 -28.12 -2.40
CA LEU A 542 1.64 -29.31 -3.19
C LEU A 542 3.01 -29.92 -2.85
N VAL A 543 4.04 -29.06 -2.74
CA VAL A 543 5.38 -29.47 -2.29
C VAL A 543 5.31 -29.98 -0.84
N GLY A 544 4.53 -29.34 0.02
CA GLY A 544 4.29 -29.79 1.40
C GLY A 544 3.68 -31.17 1.47
N VAL A 545 2.68 -31.46 0.63
CA VAL A 545 2.07 -32.80 0.49
C VAL A 545 3.11 -33.83 0.05
N ALA A 546 3.92 -33.51 -0.95
CA ALA A 546 4.98 -34.43 -1.42
C ALA A 546 6.05 -34.68 -0.35
N GLN A 547 6.50 -33.64 0.36
CA GLN A 547 7.42 -33.75 1.49
C GLN A 547 6.83 -34.59 2.63
N GLN A 548 5.55 -34.37 2.96
CA GLN A 548 4.86 -35.11 4.01
C GLN A 548 4.67 -36.59 3.64
N TYR A 549 4.32 -36.87 2.38
CA TYR A 549 4.24 -38.23 1.86
C TYR A 549 5.59 -38.96 1.98
N TYR A 550 6.69 -38.30 1.57
CA TYR A 550 8.04 -38.83 1.70
C TYR A 550 8.37 -39.14 3.18
N LEU A 551 8.10 -38.21 4.11
CA LEU A 551 8.35 -38.40 5.53
C LEU A 551 7.52 -39.53 6.13
N ASN A 552 6.25 -39.65 5.77
CA ASN A 552 5.37 -40.71 6.25
C ASN A 552 5.81 -42.09 5.75
N ARG A 553 6.39 -42.18 4.52
CA ARG A 553 6.87 -43.44 3.94
C ARG A 553 8.23 -43.86 4.51
N THR A 554 9.16 -42.93 4.64
CA THR A 554 10.53 -43.22 5.11
C THR A 554 10.62 -43.35 6.63
N ARG A 555 9.69 -42.77 7.34
CA ARG A 555 9.61 -42.77 8.80
C ARG A 555 8.18 -43.01 9.27
N PRO A 556 7.72 -44.25 9.13
CA PRO A 556 6.33 -44.59 9.51
C PRO A 556 6.08 -44.29 10.99
N MET A 557 4.87 -43.89 11.30
CA MET A 557 4.45 -43.66 12.67
C MET A 557 4.46 -44.96 13.47
N PRO A 558 4.70 -44.91 14.80
CA PRO A 558 4.57 -46.07 15.67
C PRO A 558 3.20 -46.71 15.49
N SER A 559 3.17 -48.06 15.55
CA SER A 559 1.96 -48.87 15.30
C SER A 559 0.81 -48.60 16.29
N ASN A 560 1.08 -47.98 17.45
CA ASN A 560 0.11 -47.61 18.49
C ASN A 560 -0.60 -46.27 18.22
N SER A 561 -0.44 -45.68 17.04
CA SER A 561 -1.21 -44.48 16.70
C SER A 561 -2.69 -44.85 16.53
N PRO A 562 -3.63 -44.18 17.21
CA PRO A 562 -5.07 -44.44 17.11
C PRO A 562 -5.66 -44.29 15.70
N PHE A 563 -4.88 -43.78 14.76
CA PHE A 563 -5.27 -43.54 13.36
C PHE A 563 -5.05 -44.75 12.43
N LYS A 564 -4.28 -45.79 12.84
CA LYS A 564 -4.03 -46.95 11.99
C LYS A 564 -5.16 -47.97 11.93
N ASN A 565 -6.11 -47.91 12.88
CA ASN A 565 -7.20 -48.88 13.00
C ASN A 565 -8.50 -48.52 12.26
N LYS A 566 -8.60 -47.38 11.57
CA LYS A 566 -9.83 -47.01 10.84
C LYS A 566 -9.89 -47.48 9.38
N ASN A 567 -8.82 -48.05 8.83
CA ASN A 567 -8.79 -48.54 7.44
C ASN A 567 -8.83 -50.07 7.34
N LYS A 568 -9.24 -50.79 8.41
CA LYS A 568 -9.48 -52.24 8.41
C LYS A 568 -10.84 -52.58 9.05
N GLN A 569 -11.89 -51.93 8.63
CA GLN A 569 -13.27 -52.38 8.78
C GLN A 569 -14.04 -51.98 7.53
#